data_90c281610b39a6ce6bfde5e903ec7629
#
_entry.id   90c281610b39a6ce6bfde5e903ec7629
#
_cell.length_a   1.000
_cell.length_b   1.000
_cell.length_c   1.000
_cell.angle_alpha   90.00
_cell.angle_beta   90.00
_cell.angle_gamma   90.00
#
_symmetry.space_group_name_H-M   'P 1'
#
loop_
_entity.id
_entity.type
_entity.pdbx_description
1 polymer ?
#
loop_
_entity_poly.entity_id
_entity_poly.type
_entity_poly.pdbx_seq_one_letter_code
_entity_poly.pdbx_strand_id
1 'polypeptide(L)'
;GGRSGDKNFTKKLSKNAKKVAVRQALSLKNGEKAILIESINTTGKTREIAQKLNDLKLNDKMVLMVVDEKAPEVLRATNNLPNVKLVRATYLNVFDILNADAVIFSETALKSTENWLLDKEEA
;
A
#
# COMPACT_ATOMS: atom_id res chain seq x y z
N GLY A 1 27.84 12.39 -21.84
CA GLY A 1 28.72 12.65 -21.05
C GLY A 1 28.72 12.27 -19.61
N GLY A 2 28.95 13.22 -18.77
CA GLY A 2 29.12 13.00 -17.35
C GLY A 2 27.94 12.36 -16.64
N ARG A 3 26.92 12.07 -17.36
CA ARG A 3 25.69 11.54 -16.76
C ARG A 3 25.80 10.10 -16.31
N SER A 4 26.77 9.36 -16.78
CA SER A 4 26.95 7.97 -16.35
C SER A 4 27.20 7.86 -14.85
N GLY A 5 28.06 8.73 -14.33
CA GLY A 5 28.31 8.78 -12.90
C GLY A 5 27.15 9.32 -12.12
N ASP A 6 26.42 10.25 -12.71
CA ASP A 6 25.27 10.87 -12.07
C ASP A 6 24.11 9.90 -11.90
N LYS A 7 24.00 8.90 -12.77
CA LYS A 7 22.90 7.94 -12.70
C LYS A 7 22.83 7.20 -11.38
N ASN A 8 23.98 6.73 -10.87
CA ASN A 8 24.01 6.00 -9.61
C ASN A 8 23.62 6.90 -8.43
N PHE A 9 24.11 8.12 -8.45
CA PHE A 9 23.78 9.10 -7.42
C PHE A 9 22.31 9.46 -7.47
N THR A 10 21.78 9.66 -8.67
CA THR A 10 20.37 9.98 -8.88
C THR A 10 19.47 8.87 -8.37
N LYS A 11 19.84 7.61 -8.60
CA LYS A 11 19.07 6.49 -8.09
C LYS A 11 18.98 6.48 -6.58
N LYS A 12 20.07 6.77 -5.89
CA LYS A 12 20.06 6.85 -4.42
C LYS A 12 19.14 7.96 -3.94
N LEU A 13 19.24 9.12 -4.56
CA LEU A 13 18.37 10.25 -4.22
C LEU A 13 16.92 9.91 -4.48
N SER A 14 16.64 9.24 -5.60
CA SER A 14 15.28 8.85 -5.94
C SER A 14 14.69 7.89 -4.92
N LYS A 15 15.48 6.93 -4.44
CA LYS A 15 15.00 5.99 -3.41
C LYS A 15 14.68 6.71 -2.11
N ASN A 16 15.56 7.62 -1.69
CA ASN A 16 15.33 8.39 -0.48
C ASN A 16 14.14 9.33 -0.63
N ALA A 17 14.02 9.97 -1.78
CA ALA A 17 12.90 10.84 -2.06
C ALA A 17 11.59 10.06 -2.05
N LYS A 18 11.60 8.85 -2.58
CA LYS A 18 10.43 7.98 -2.55
C LYS A 18 10.01 7.64 -1.12
N LYS A 19 10.97 7.29 -0.26
CA LYS A 19 10.66 7.01 1.15
C LYS A 19 10.04 8.20 1.85
N VAL A 20 10.62 9.37 1.66
CA VAL A 20 10.10 10.61 2.25
C VAL A 20 8.70 10.89 1.75
N ALA A 21 8.48 10.79 0.45
CA ALA A 21 7.18 11.06 -0.15
C ALA A 21 6.12 10.07 0.32
N VAL A 22 6.46 8.78 0.40
CA VAL A 22 5.54 7.76 0.90
C VAL A 22 5.21 8.04 2.36
N ARG A 23 6.20 8.37 3.17
CA ARG A 23 5.99 8.68 4.58
C ARG A 23 5.05 9.87 4.74
N GLN A 24 5.25 10.92 3.95
CA GLN A 24 4.40 12.10 3.98
C GLN A 24 2.97 11.77 3.57
N ALA A 25 2.81 10.98 2.51
CA ALA A 25 1.49 10.59 2.04
C ALA A 25 0.75 9.76 3.08
N LEU A 26 1.45 8.81 3.72
CA LEU A 26 0.85 7.99 4.78
C LEU A 26 0.50 8.84 5.99
N SER A 27 1.34 9.80 6.35
CA SER A 27 1.04 10.71 7.46
C SER A 27 -0.21 11.51 7.18
N LEU A 28 -0.36 11.99 5.95
CA LEU A 28 -1.55 12.74 5.56
C LEU A 28 -2.80 11.87 5.69
N LYS A 29 -2.74 10.64 5.18
CA LYS A 29 -3.87 9.71 5.26
C LYS A 29 -4.17 9.32 6.70
N ASN A 30 -3.16 9.16 7.53
CA ASN A 30 -3.36 8.86 8.94
C ASN A 30 -4.04 10.04 9.64
N GLY A 31 -3.67 11.25 9.30
CA GLY A 31 -4.32 12.45 9.82
C GLY A 31 -5.80 12.53 9.43
N GLU A 32 -6.15 12.01 8.27
CA GLU A 32 -7.54 11.90 7.81
C GLU A 32 -8.26 10.69 8.38
N LYS A 33 -7.58 9.89 9.19
CA LYS A 33 -8.10 8.63 9.73
C LYS A 33 -8.50 7.65 8.63
N ALA A 34 -7.77 7.69 7.53
CA ALA A 34 -8.04 6.87 6.37
C ALA A 34 -7.17 5.61 6.31
N ILE A 35 -6.34 5.36 7.32
CA ILE A 35 -5.51 4.16 7.38
C ILE A 35 -6.14 3.17 8.35
N LEU A 36 -6.38 1.95 7.85
CA LEU A 36 -6.98 0.88 8.63
C LEU A 36 -6.06 -0.32 8.62
N ILE A 37 -6.06 -1.06 9.72
CA ILE A 37 -5.29 -2.29 9.84
C ILE A 37 -6.28 -3.42 10.00
N GLU A 38 -6.36 -4.30 9.00
CA GLU A 38 -7.36 -5.35 8.96
C GLU A 38 -6.73 -6.65 8.48
N SER A 39 -7.24 -7.76 9.00
CA SER A 39 -6.87 -9.07 8.45
C SER A 39 -7.54 -9.24 7.10
N ILE A 40 -6.74 -9.59 6.09
CA ILE A 40 -7.26 -9.80 4.75
C ILE A 40 -7.33 -11.31 4.52
N ASN A 41 -8.39 -11.92 5.02
CA ASN A 41 -8.62 -13.36 4.91
C ASN A 41 -9.79 -13.61 3.98
N THR A 42 -9.59 -14.48 3.01
CA THR A 42 -10.63 -14.82 2.06
C THR A 42 -10.37 -16.21 1.48
N THR A 43 -11.44 -16.89 1.09
CA THR A 43 -11.34 -18.16 0.36
C THR A 43 -11.27 -17.93 -1.14
N GLY A 44 -11.21 -16.69 -1.59
CA GLY A 44 -11.14 -16.33 -2.99
C GLY A 44 -12.44 -15.80 -3.58
N LYS A 45 -13.44 -15.58 -2.74
CA LYS A 45 -14.74 -15.09 -3.19
C LYS A 45 -14.80 -13.57 -3.06
N THR A 46 -15.17 -12.93 -4.14
CA THR A 46 -15.28 -11.46 -4.18
C THR A 46 -16.23 -10.93 -3.13
N ARG A 47 -17.33 -11.63 -2.85
CA ARG A 47 -18.30 -11.15 -1.88
C ARG A 47 -17.75 -11.08 -0.46
N GLU A 48 -16.75 -11.89 -0.13
CA GLU A 48 -16.12 -11.82 1.21
C GLU A 48 -15.42 -10.49 1.42
N ILE A 49 -14.68 -10.05 0.40
CA ILE A 49 -14.00 -8.75 0.45
C ILE A 49 -15.03 -7.62 0.35
N ALA A 50 -16.02 -7.76 -0.53
CA ALA A 50 -17.07 -6.75 -0.66
C ALA A 50 -17.84 -6.58 0.63
N GLN A 51 -18.13 -7.68 1.34
CA GLN A 51 -18.81 -7.62 2.63
C GLN A 51 -17.96 -6.89 3.67
N LYS A 52 -16.66 -7.18 3.70
CA LYS A 52 -15.76 -6.51 4.63
C LYS A 52 -15.72 -5.01 4.36
N LEU A 53 -15.64 -4.62 3.10
CA LEU A 53 -15.65 -3.21 2.73
C LEU A 53 -16.97 -2.54 3.10
N ASN A 54 -18.07 -3.26 2.93
CA ASN A 54 -19.38 -2.75 3.32
C ASN A 54 -19.45 -2.54 4.84
N ASP A 55 -18.92 -3.47 5.61
CA ASP A 55 -18.88 -3.36 7.07
C ASP A 55 -18.04 -2.17 7.51
N LEU A 56 -17.02 -1.83 6.75
CA LEU A 56 -16.17 -0.67 7.02
C LEU A 56 -16.69 0.61 6.38
N LYS A 57 -17.84 0.53 5.69
CA LYS A 57 -18.47 1.63 4.98
C LYS A 57 -17.59 2.19 3.85
N LEU A 58 -16.88 1.29 3.18
CA LEU A 58 -15.96 1.63 2.10
C LEU A 58 -16.39 1.06 0.75
N ASN A 59 -17.61 0.57 0.63
CA ASN A 59 -18.05 -0.14 -0.57
C ASN A 59 -18.10 0.74 -1.83
N ASP A 60 -18.19 2.06 -1.67
CA ASP A 60 -18.17 3.00 -2.79
C ASP A 60 -16.94 3.91 -2.75
N LYS A 61 -15.92 3.53 -1.99
CA LYS A 61 -14.70 4.31 -1.85
C LYS A 61 -13.56 3.65 -2.59
N MET A 62 -12.59 4.45 -3.01
CA MET A 62 -11.34 3.93 -3.58
C MET A 62 -10.47 3.40 -2.44
N VAL A 63 -10.21 2.11 -2.48
CA VAL A 63 -9.48 1.43 -1.40
C VAL A 63 -8.17 0.89 -1.93
N LEU A 64 -7.09 1.23 -1.25
CA LEU A 64 -5.79 0.65 -1.52
C LEU A 64 -5.54 -0.44 -0.47
N MET A 65 -5.46 -1.68 -0.89
CA MET A 65 -5.14 -2.79 0.00
C MET A 65 -3.65 -3.11 -0.12
N VAL A 66 -2.96 -3.02 1.00
CA VAL A 66 -1.51 -3.28 1.04
C VAL A 66 -1.29 -4.60 1.75
N VAL A 67 -0.67 -5.53 1.03
CA VAL A 67 -0.41 -6.88 1.54
C VAL A 67 1.08 -7.18 1.44
N ASP A 68 1.52 -8.15 2.21
CA ASP A 68 2.91 -8.59 2.16
C ASP A 68 3.15 -9.42 0.90
N GLU A 69 2.22 -10.32 0.62
CA GLU A 69 2.25 -11.14 -0.60
C GLU A 69 0.86 -11.18 -1.21
N LYS A 70 0.80 -11.20 -2.54
CA LYS A 70 -0.46 -11.34 -3.26
C LYS A 70 -0.85 -12.81 -3.32
N ALA A 71 -1.49 -13.31 -2.28
CA ALA A 71 -2.00 -14.66 -2.27
C ALA A 71 -3.04 -14.85 -3.39
N PRO A 72 -3.08 -16.02 -4.03
CA PRO A 72 -4.03 -16.25 -5.13
C PRO A 72 -5.48 -16.01 -4.73
N GLU A 73 -5.84 -16.35 -3.50
CA GLU A 73 -7.19 -16.16 -3.00
C GLU A 73 -7.54 -14.68 -2.92
N VAL A 74 -6.61 -13.86 -2.44
CA VAL A 74 -6.81 -12.43 -2.31
C VAL A 74 -6.91 -11.78 -3.68
N LEU A 75 -6.02 -12.18 -4.61
CA LEU A 75 -6.08 -11.68 -5.99
C LEU A 75 -7.43 -11.96 -6.61
N ARG A 76 -7.91 -13.20 -6.47
CA ARG A 76 -9.17 -13.61 -7.06
C ARG A 76 -10.34 -12.84 -6.45
N ALA A 77 -10.30 -12.64 -5.13
CA ALA A 77 -11.39 -11.95 -4.43
C ALA A 77 -11.44 -10.45 -4.76
N THR A 78 -10.31 -9.82 -5.05
CA THR A 78 -10.26 -8.37 -5.29
C THR A 78 -10.29 -8.00 -6.76
N ASN A 79 -10.02 -8.96 -7.64
CA ASN A 79 -9.85 -8.70 -9.07
C ASN A 79 -11.08 -8.08 -9.72
N ASN A 80 -12.26 -8.42 -9.27
CA ASN A 80 -13.51 -7.92 -9.83
C ASN A 80 -14.06 -6.68 -9.14
N LEU A 81 -13.32 -6.12 -8.18
CA LEU A 81 -13.74 -4.93 -7.47
C LEU A 81 -13.01 -3.73 -8.05
N PRO A 82 -13.69 -2.91 -8.88
CA PRO A 82 -13.02 -1.82 -9.58
C PRO A 82 -12.52 -0.71 -8.66
N ASN A 83 -13.07 -0.61 -7.46
CA ASN A 83 -12.68 0.40 -6.49
C ASN A 83 -11.58 -0.08 -5.53
N VAL A 84 -11.07 -1.28 -5.72
CA VAL A 84 -10.02 -1.83 -4.87
C VAL A 84 -8.76 -2.03 -5.71
N LYS A 85 -7.65 -1.49 -5.22
CA LYS A 85 -6.35 -1.75 -5.81
C LYS A 85 -5.52 -2.52 -4.79
N LEU A 86 -5.02 -3.68 -5.19
CA LEU A 86 -4.20 -4.53 -4.34
C LEU A 86 -2.74 -4.30 -4.71
N VAL A 87 -1.93 -3.95 -3.71
CA VAL A 87 -0.49 -3.75 -3.93
C VAL A 87 0.29 -4.47 -2.84
N ARG A 88 1.53 -4.82 -3.17
CA ARG A 88 2.46 -5.35 -2.17
C ARG A 88 3.15 -4.17 -1.48
N ALA A 89 3.51 -4.36 -0.21
CA ALA A 89 4.16 -3.32 0.55
C ALA A 89 5.44 -2.81 -0.12
N THR A 90 6.15 -3.70 -0.81
CA THR A 90 7.40 -3.34 -1.50
C THR A 90 7.17 -2.45 -2.73
N TYR A 91 5.94 -2.40 -3.25
CA TYR A 91 5.60 -1.60 -4.43
C TYR A 91 4.69 -0.44 -4.10
N LEU A 92 4.59 -0.09 -2.84
CA LEU A 92 3.79 1.04 -2.41
C LEU A 92 4.33 2.34 -2.99
N ASN A 93 3.45 3.18 -3.54
CA ASN A 93 3.87 4.45 -4.11
C ASN A 93 2.92 5.58 -3.70
N VAL A 94 3.41 6.80 -3.83
CA VAL A 94 2.71 8.01 -3.38
C VAL A 94 1.39 8.20 -4.13
N PHE A 95 1.41 7.98 -5.43
CA PHE A 95 0.24 8.21 -6.26
C PHE A 95 -0.94 7.36 -5.82
N ASP A 96 -0.68 6.07 -5.59
CA ASP A 96 -1.73 5.16 -5.14
C ASP A 96 -2.26 5.56 -3.77
N ILE A 97 -1.37 5.97 -2.87
CA ILE A 97 -1.78 6.37 -1.52
C ILE A 97 -2.66 7.61 -1.57
N LEU A 98 -2.25 8.61 -2.33
CA LEU A 98 -2.98 9.87 -2.39
C LEU A 98 -4.33 9.74 -3.10
N ASN A 99 -4.42 8.83 -4.06
CA ASN A 99 -5.67 8.60 -4.79
C ASN A 99 -6.67 7.76 -4.02
N ALA A 100 -6.24 7.07 -2.98
CA ALA A 100 -7.14 6.22 -2.22
C ALA A 100 -7.94 7.04 -1.22
N ASP A 101 -9.19 6.66 -1.03
CA ASP A 101 -10.01 7.21 0.05
C ASP A 101 -9.67 6.54 1.37
N ALA A 102 -9.24 5.30 1.31
CA ALA A 102 -8.81 4.54 2.48
C ALA A 102 -7.67 3.61 2.09
N VAL A 103 -6.75 3.41 3.03
CA VAL A 103 -5.63 2.48 2.86
C VAL A 103 -5.78 1.40 3.91
N ILE A 104 -5.86 0.15 3.48
CA ILE A 104 -5.97 -0.99 4.39
C ILE A 104 -4.67 -1.77 4.35
N PHE A 105 -4.03 -1.90 5.51
CA PHE A 105 -2.82 -2.70 5.67
C PHE A 105 -3.15 -4.01 6.35
N SER A 106 -2.58 -5.11 5.85
CA SER A 106 -2.51 -6.31 6.66
C SER A 106 -1.43 -6.08 7.73
N GLU A 107 -1.48 -6.84 8.82
CA GLU A 107 -0.52 -6.66 9.90
C GLU A 107 0.92 -6.86 9.42
N THR A 108 1.17 -7.89 8.62
CA THR A 108 2.50 -8.15 8.10
C THR A 108 2.96 -7.07 7.13
N ALA A 109 2.04 -6.57 6.30
CA ALA A 109 2.37 -5.49 5.38
C ALA A 109 2.71 -4.21 6.12
N LEU A 110 2.01 -3.93 7.20
CA LEU A 110 2.29 -2.75 8.01
C LEU A 110 3.70 -2.82 8.59
N LYS A 111 4.07 -3.97 9.12
CA LYS A 111 5.42 -4.16 9.68
C LYS A 111 6.49 -4.01 8.60
N SER A 112 6.27 -4.57 7.42
CA SER A 112 7.20 -4.45 6.31
C SER A 112 7.36 -3.00 5.88
N THR A 113 6.26 -2.26 5.82
CA THR A 113 6.29 -0.86 5.44
C THR A 113 7.00 -0.02 6.50
N GLU A 114 6.72 -0.27 7.76
CA GLU A 114 7.38 0.44 8.85
C GLU A 114 8.88 0.21 8.84
N ASN A 115 9.32 -1.03 8.66
CA ASN A 115 10.73 -1.35 8.60
C ASN A 115 11.41 -0.65 7.45
N TRP A 116 10.76 -0.60 6.30
CA TRP A 116 11.30 0.09 5.14
C TRP A 116 11.42 1.59 5.37
N LEU A 117 10.38 2.21 5.93
CA LEU A 117 10.36 3.66 6.15
C LEU A 117 11.35 4.09 7.25
N LEU A 118 11.54 3.25 8.25
CA LEU A 118 12.46 3.54 9.33
C LEU A 118 13.89 3.12 9.01
N ASP A 119 14.08 2.44 7.89
CA ASP A 119 15.39 2.09 7.36
C ASP A 119 16.22 1.21 8.30
N LYS A 120 15.54 0.34 9.02
CA LYS A 120 16.19 -0.46 10.06
C LYS A 120 17.12 -1.52 9.52
N GLU A 121 16.78 -2.08 8.37
CA GLU A 121 17.57 -3.16 7.78
C GLU A 121 18.89 -2.69 7.21
N GLU A 122 19.06 -1.41 7.06
CA GLU A 122 20.31 -0.85 6.52
C GLU A 122 21.31 -0.50 7.59
N ALA A 123 20.93 -0.70 8.82
CA ALA A 123 21.83 -0.41 9.93
C ALA A 123 23.10 -1.25 9.88
#